data_f29f745d1ef1ddbe2d93b93e24f25dc9
#
_entry.id   f29f745d1ef1ddbe2d93b93e24f25dc9
#
_cell.length_a   1.000
_cell.length_b   1.000
_cell.length_c   1.000
_cell.angle_alpha   90.00
_cell.angle_beta   90.00
_cell.angle_gamma   90.00
#
_symmetry.space_group_name_H-M   'P 1'
#
loop_
_entity.id
_entity.type
_entity.pdbx_description
1 polymer ?
#
loop_
_entity_poly.entity_id
_entity_poly.type
_entity_poly.pdbx_seq_one_letter_code
_entity_poly.pdbx_strand_id
1 'polypeptide(L)'
;MTRVHHVNKARKSPGKCGRCDHRIKKGFPYKWWKFRRSGKYIRCADPACAPKPKDLTQSEFWSAVFGIQEERFELNTSIEDLESARDNVVGELENLRDEQEDKRSNMPEGLQEGDTGNLLQERFDALEEAVINLQNVDISYDPPEEVEEQDEAEDARMTEIADELQNALDDINCS
;
A
#
# COMPACT_ATOMS: atom_id res chain seq x y z
N MET A 1 -1.37 -4.80 -13.56
CA MET A 1 -0.57 -3.54 -13.47
C MET A 1 -0.04 -3.11 -14.83
N THR A 2 0.19 -1.82 -15.05
CA THR A 2 0.76 -1.34 -16.31
C THR A 2 2.29 -1.45 -16.31
N ARG A 3 2.89 -1.61 -17.51
CA ARG A 3 4.35 -1.73 -17.66
C ARG A 3 5.03 -0.37 -17.54
N VAL A 4 6.09 -0.29 -16.73
CA VAL A 4 6.98 0.87 -16.63
C VAL A 4 8.10 0.75 -17.65
N HIS A 5 8.30 1.80 -18.45
CA HIS A 5 9.37 1.91 -19.43
C HIS A 5 10.51 2.76 -18.87
N HIS A 6 11.72 2.24 -18.91
CA HIS A 6 12.94 2.94 -18.50
C HIS A 6 13.65 3.51 -19.74
N VAL A 7 13.98 4.79 -19.70
CA VAL A 7 14.71 5.49 -20.75
C VAL A 7 16.00 6.03 -20.15
N ASN A 8 17.13 5.44 -20.54
CA ASN A 8 18.45 5.83 -20.01
C ASN A 8 18.91 7.21 -20.51
N LYS A 9 18.49 7.60 -21.72
CA LYS A 9 18.86 8.88 -22.33
C LYS A 9 17.71 9.45 -23.15
N ALA A 10 17.12 10.53 -22.69
CA ALA A 10 16.02 11.20 -23.37
C ALA A 10 16.48 11.83 -24.71
N ARG A 11 15.88 11.44 -25.83
CA ARG A 11 16.16 12.03 -27.15
C ARG A 11 15.65 13.48 -27.28
N LYS A 12 14.55 13.80 -26.56
CA LYS A 12 13.93 15.11 -26.42
C LYS A 12 13.54 15.30 -24.95
N SER A 13 13.29 16.54 -24.50
CA SER A 13 12.73 16.77 -23.15
C SER A 13 11.34 16.12 -23.08
N PRO A 14 11.11 15.16 -22.17
CA PRO A 14 9.82 14.50 -22.02
C PRO A 14 8.77 15.35 -21.25
N GLY A 15 9.21 16.43 -20.60
CA GLY A 15 8.36 17.30 -19.78
C GLY A 15 8.81 17.36 -18.35
N LYS A 16 7.84 17.58 -17.44
CA LYS A 16 8.06 17.60 -15.98
C LYS A 16 7.84 16.23 -15.37
N CYS A 17 8.55 15.93 -14.26
CA CYS A 17 8.26 14.82 -13.40
C CYS A 17 6.92 15.05 -12.70
N GLY A 18 6.00 14.10 -12.78
CA GLY A 18 4.69 14.24 -12.14
C GLY A 18 4.70 14.04 -10.60
N ARG A 19 5.88 13.95 -9.95
CA ARG A 19 5.99 13.89 -8.49
C ARG A 19 6.71 15.12 -7.91
N CYS A 20 7.89 15.48 -8.45
CA CYS A 20 8.70 16.59 -7.94
C CYS A 20 8.66 17.84 -8.83
N ASP A 21 7.85 17.85 -9.90
CA ASP A 21 7.72 18.94 -10.90
C ASP A 21 9.04 19.33 -11.60
N HIS A 22 10.15 18.66 -11.30
CA HIS A 22 11.42 18.92 -11.96
C HIS A 22 11.33 18.70 -13.47
N ARG A 23 11.83 19.65 -14.25
CA ARG A 23 11.85 19.55 -15.72
C ARG A 23 12.97 18.62 -16.19
N ILE A 24 12.60 17.49 -16.79
CA ILE A 24 13.54 16.52 -17.32
C ILE A 24 14.09 17.04 -18.66
N LYS A 25 15.41 17.28 -18.73
CA LYS A 25 16.08 17.79 -19.91
C LYS A 25 16.42 16.66 -20.91
N LYS A 26 16.70 17.04 -22.18
CA LYS A 26 17.28 16.13 -23.15
C LYS A 26 18.59 15.54 -22.61
N GLY A 27 18.80 14.25 -22.83
CA GLY A 27 19.99 13.53 -22.38
C GLY A 27 19.86 12.87 -21.00
N PHE A 28 18.90 13.27 -20.17
CA PHE A 28 18.72 12.71 -18.83
C PHE A 28 17.84 11.46 -18.84
N PRO A 29 18.04 10.52 -17.89
CA PRO A 29 17.20 9.35 -17.73
C PRO A 29 15.85 9.68 -17.15
N TYR A 30 14.84 8.88 -17.48
CA TYR A 30 13.49 8.99 -16.93
C TYR A 30 12.72 7.69 -17.05
N LYS A 31 11.62 7.57 -16.31
CA LYS A 31 10.67 6.46 -16.35
C LYS A 31 9.33 6.99 -16.87
N TRP A 32 8.60 6.14 -17.59
CA TRP A 32 7.24 6.48 -18.01
C TRP A 32 6.38 5.24 -18.15
N TRP A 33 5.06 5.44 -17.99
CA TRP A 33 4.05 4.44 -18.26
C TRP A 33 2.81 5.10 -18.86
N LYS A 34 1.86 4.29 -19.30
CA LYS A 34 0.64 4.76 -19.92
C LYS A 34 -0.45 3.72 -19.75
N PHE A 35 -1.63 4.13 -19.37
CA PHE A 35 -2.84 3.31 -19.42
C PHE A 35 -3.50 3.44 -20.80
N ARG A 36 -4.41 2.49 -21.13
CA ARG A 36 -5.00 2.36 -22.48
C ARG A 36 -5.65 3.65 -23.00
N ARG A 37 -6.25 4.44 -22.11
CA ARG A 37 -7.00 5.67 -22.44
C ARG A 37 -6.47 6.92 -21.75
N SER A 38 -5.24 6.90 -21.27
CA SER A 38 -4.62 8.05 -20.58
C SER A 38 -3.45 8.62 -21.38
N GLY A 39 -2.99 9.81 -20.97
CA GLY A 39 -1.70 10.36 -21.35
C GLY A 39 -0.53 9.57 -20.77
N LYS A 40 0.69 10.00 -21.08
CA LYS A 40 1.90 9.44 -20.46
C LYS A 40 2.09 10.04 -19.07
N TYR A 41 2.31 9.17 -18.10
CA TYR A 41 2.82 9.52 -16.79
C TYR A 41 4.34 9.47 -16.84
N ILE A 42 5.01 10.46 -16.30
CA ILE A 42 6.46 10.63 -16.39
C ILE A 42 7.03 10.87 -14.99
N ARG A 43 8.13 10.17 -14.68
CA ARG A 43 8.92 10.34 -13.46
C ARG A 43 10.39 10.54 -13.83
N CYS A 44 11.11 11.38 -13.09
CA CYS A 44 12.58 11.49 -13.24
C CYS A 44 13.27 10.20 -12.77
N ALA A 45 14.59 10.14 -12.90
CA ALA A 45 15.37 8.98 -12.48
C ALA A 45 15.60 8.90 -10.97
N ASP A 46 15.28 9.97 -10.24
CA ASP A 46 15.41 10.02 -8.79
C ASP A 46 14.68 8.83 -8.14
N PRO A 47 15.33 8.07 -7.24
CA PRO A 47 14.70 6.96 -6.51
C PRO A 47 13.42 7.38 -5.78
N ALA A 48 13.40 8.57 -5.13
CA ALA A 48 12.24 9.12 -4.45
C ALA A 48 11.04 9.40 -5.38
N CYS A 49 11.31 9.51 -6.69
CA CYS A 49 10.29 9.69 -7.72
C CYS A 49 9.91 8.39 -8.44
N ALA A 50 10.39 7.23 -7.99
CA ALA A 50 10.00 5.96 -8.58
C ALA A 50 8.47 5.79 -8.55
N PRO A 51 7.87 5.19 -9.61
CA PRO A 51 6.45 4.86 -9.55
C PRO A 51 6.21 3.79 -8.48
N LYS A 52 5.24 4.04 -7.62
CA LYS A 52 4.76 3.11 -6.61
C LYS A 52 3.63 2.22 -7.18
N PRO A 53 3.29 1.08 -6.56
CA PRO A 53 2.22 0.21 -7.04
C PRO A 53 0.90 0.93 -7.32
N LYS A 54 0.50 1.85 -6.43
CA LYS A 54 -0.71 2.68 -6.61
C LYS A 54 -0.69 3.57 -7.85
N ASP A 55 0.49 4.01 -8.32
CA ASP A 55 0.64 4.78 -9.56
C ASP A 55 0.41 3.91 -10.81
N LEU A 56 0.47 2.58 -10.70
CA LEU A 56 0.47 1.61 -11.81
C LEU A 56 -0.86 0.90 -12.00
N THR A 57 -1.88 1.30 -11.25
CA THR A 57 -3.26 0.79 -11.38
C THR A 57 -4.23 1.91 -11.75
N GLN A 58 -5.37 1.56 -12.37
CA GLN A 58 -6.53 2.43 -12.56
C GLN A 58 -7.73 1.98 -11.70
N SER A 59 -7.59 0.90 -10.98
CA SER A 59 -8.59 0.43 -10.03
C SER A 59 -8.52 1.31 -8.78
N GLU A 60 -9.64 1.93 -8.41
CA GLU A 60 -9.77 2.70 -7.17
C GLU A 60 -9.50 1.80 -5.95
N PHE A 61 -10.04 0.58 -5.97
CA PHE A 61 -9.81 -0.42 -4.94
C PHE A 61 -8.31 -0.71 -4.76
N TRP A 62 -7.62 -1.13 -5.83
CA TRP A 62 -6.19 -1.44 -5.75
C TRP A 62 -5.32 -0.22 -5.43
N SER A 63 -5.74 0.97 -5.86
CA SER A 63 -5.04 2.21 -5.49
C SER A 63 -5.16 2.49 -4.00
N ALA A 64 -6.33 2.21 -3.39
CA ALA A 64 -6.54 2.32 -1.95
C ALA A 64 -5.72 1.27 -1.19
N VAL A 65 -5.81 -0.02 -1.56
CA VAL A 65 -5.03 -1.10 -0.94
C VAL A 65 -3.53 -0.78 -0.96
N PHE A 66 -2.96 -0.46 -2.13
CA PHE A 66 -1.54 -0.09 -2.23
C PHE A 66 -1.20 1.21 -1.48
N GLY A 67 -2.17 2.08 -1.26
CA GLY A 67 -2.00 3.26 -0.43
C GLY A 67 -1.90 2.91 1.07
N ILE A 68 -2.68 1.92 1.51
CA ILE A 68 -2.66 1.39 2.87
C ILE A 68 -1.37 0.58 3.12
N GLN A 69 -0.91 -0.21 2.14
CA GLN A 69 0.31 -1.03 2.21
C GLN A 69 1.63 -0.24 2.19
N GLU A 70 1.61 1.08 1.95
CA GLU A 70 2.85 1.88 1.94
C GLU A 70 3.43 2.00 3.36
N GLU A 71 4.57 1.35 3.61
CA GLU A 71 5.48 1.44 4.78
C GLU A 71 4.89 2.20 5.98
N ARG A 72 3.95 1.56 6.70
CA ARG A 72 3.16 2.23 7.75
C ARG A 72 3.79 2.11 9.13
N PHE A 73 4.65 1.10 9.32
CA PHE A 73 5.12 0.69 10.64
C PHE A 73 6.59 1.03 10.90
N GLU A 74 7.39 1.36 9.89
CA GLU A 74 8.84 1.61 9.98
C GLU A 74 9.25 2.86 10.79
N LEU A 75 8.35 3.82 10.98
CA LEU A 75 8.67 5.12 11.60
C LEU A 75 8.13 5.27 13.02
N ASN A 76 7.64 4.19 13.62
CA ASN A 76 7.11 4.24 14.98
C ASN A 76 8.25 4.25 15.99
N THR A 77 8.09 5.00 17.07
CA THR A 77 9.12 5.26 18.07
C THR A 77 8.82 4.60 19.42
N SER A 78 7.69 3.91 19.51
CA SER A 78 7.28 3.15 20.71
C SER A 78 6.29 2.04 20.35
N ILE A 79 6.10 1.09 21.27
CA ILE A 79 5.11 0.02 21.16
C ILE A 79 3.67 0.61 21.05
N GLU A 80 3.38 1.67 21.84
CA GLU A 80 2.09 2.35 21.78
C GLU A 80 1.84 3.04 20.44
N ASP A 81 2.90 3.57 19.79
CA ASP A 81 2.81 4.13 18.45
C ASP A 81 2.50 3.05 17.41
N LEU A 82 3.10 1.85 17.54
CA LEU A 82 2.81 0.69 16.68
C LEU A 82 1.37 0.21 16.85
N GLU A 83 0.86 0.15 18.07
CA GLU A 83 -0.53 -0.20 18.34
C GLU A 83 -1.49 0.81 17.72
N SER A 84 -1.23 2.10 17.89
CA SER A 84 -2.00 3.17 17.30
C SER A 84 -1.96 3.14 15.77
N ALA A 85 -0.79 2.84 15.18
CA ALA A 85 -0.62 2.69 13.73
C ALA A 85 -1.40 1.49 13.19
N ARG A 86 -1.36 0.34 13.89
CA ARG A 86 -2.17 -0.85 13.56
C ARG A 86 -3.66 -0.51 13.57
N ASP A 87 -4.15 0.11 14.62
CA ASP A 87 -5.57 0.43 14.76
C ASP A 87 -6.06 1.40 13.67
N ASN A 88 -5.21 2.36 13.28
CA ASN A 88 -5.50 3.24 12.15
C ASN A 88 -5.59 2.46 10.82
N VAL A 89 -4.65 1.54 10.57
CA VAL A 89 -4.65 0.69 9.37
C VAL A 89 -5.87 -0.22 9.35
N VAL A 90 -6.22 -0.84 10.48
CA VAL A 90 -7.43 -1.66 10.62
C VAL A 90 -8.66 -0.83 10.28
N GLY A 91 -8.79 0.38 10.80
CA GLY A 91 -9.92 1.27 10.46
C GLY A 91 -9.98 1.65 8.98
N GLU A 92 -8.83 1.88 8.32
CA GLU A 92 -8.79 2.13 6.87
C GLU A 92 -9.23 0.89 6.06
N LEU A 93 -8.84 -0.32 6.46
CA LEU A 93 -9.24 -1.58 5.82
C LEU A 93 -10.73 -1.88 6.03
N GLU A 94 -11.25 -1.66 7.24
CA GLU A 94 -12.68 -1.81 7.55
C GLU A 94 -13.54 -0.87 6.70
N ASN A 95 -13.16 0.39 6.57
CA ASN A 95 -13.85 1.33 5.70
C ASN A 95 -13.85 0.87 4.23
N LEU A 96 -12.72 0.36 3.74
CA LEU A 96 -12.62 -0.14 2.36
C LEU A 96 -13.43 -1.42 2.16
N ARG A 97 -13.50 -2.30 3.18
CA ARG A 97 -14.32 -3.52 3.22
C ARG A 97 -15.81 -3.15 3.13
N ASP A 98 -16.25 -2.26 3.98
CA ASP A 98 -17.64 -1.81 4.03
C ASP A 98 -18.08 -1.17 2.70
N GLU A 99 -17.17 -0.42 2.03
CA GLU A 99 -17.43 0.06 0.67
C GLU A 99 -17.68 -1.07 -0.35
N GLN A 100 -16.99 -2.21 -0.24
CA GLN A 100 -17.21 -3.33 -1.16
C GLN A 100 -18.56 -3.99 -0.88
N GLU A 101 -18.94 -4.13 0.39
CA GLU A 101 -20.26 -4.66 0.79
C GLU A 101 -21.38 -3.74 0.31
N ASP A 102 -21.27 -2.44 0.52
CA ASP A 102 -22.24 -1.45 0.05
C ASP A 102 -22.38 -1.48 -1.47
N LYS A 103 -21.28 -1.56 -2.21
CA LYS A 103 -21.29 -1.69 -3.67
C LYS A 103 -22.03 -2.95 -4.12
N ARG A 104 -21.81 -4.08 -3.42
CA ARG A 104 -22.46 -5.35 -3.72
C ARG A 104 -23.95 -5.32 -3.38
N SER A 105 -24.32 -4.86 -2.18
CA SER A 105 -25.71 -4.81 -1.72
C SER A 105 -26.59 -3.86 -2.53
N ASN A 106 -26.01 -2.79 -3.05
CA ASN A 106 -26.71 -1.84 -3.93
C ASN A 106 -26.82 -2.30 -5.40
N MET A 107 -26.23 -3.47 -5.76
CA MET A 107 -26.39 -4.02 -7.11
C MET A 107 -27.76 -4.72 -7.26
N PRO A 108 -28.34 -4.71 -8.49
CA PRO A 108 -29.48 -5.58 -8.80
C PRO A 108 -29.18 -7.05 -8.52
N GLU A 109 -30.13 -7.81 -7.94
CA GLU A 109 -29.96 -9.22 -7.55
C GLU A 109 -29.30 -10.09 -8.64
N GLY A 110 -29.70 -9.94 -9.89
CA GLY A 110 -29.12 -10.72 -11.01
C GLY A 110 -27.66 -10.39 -11.33
N LEU A 111 -27.09 -9.31 -10.78
CA LEU A 111 -25.68 -8.97 -10.92
C LEU A 111 -24.85 -9.35 -9.69
N GLN A 112 -25.49 -9.53 -8.53
CA GLN A 112 -24.80 -9.93 -7.30
C GLN A 112 -24.20 -11.34 -7.38
N GLU A 113 -24.85 -12.24 -8.15
CA GLU A 113 -24.38 -13.60 -8.40
C GLU A 113 -23.43 -13.72 -9.62
N GLY A 114 -23.22 -12.61 -10.34
CA GLY A 114 -22.33 -12.55 -11.50
C GLY A 114 -20.88 -12.24 -11.13
N ASP A 115 -20.01 -12.22 -12.16
CA ASP A 115 -18.56 -12.00 -12.00
C ASP A 115 -18.22 -10.76 -11.17
N THR A 116 -19.00 -9.66 -11.34
CA THR A 116 -18.77 -8.42 -10.60
C THR A 116 -19.14 -8.55 -9.11
N GLY A 117 -20.27 -9.20 -8.81
CA GLY A 117 -20.69 -9.45 -7.43
C GLY A 117 -19.74 -10.40 -6.71
N ASN A 118 -19.28 -11.44 -7.39
CA ASN A 118 -18.25 -12.36 -6.87
C ASN A 118 -16.93 -11.64 -6.60
N LEU A 119 -16.48 -10.78 -7.51
CA LEU A 119 -15.27 -9.99 -7.31
C LEU A 119 -15.37 -9.06 -6.10
N LEU A 120 -16.53 -8.45 -5.85
CA LEU A 120 -16.75 -7.61 -4.68
C LEU A 120 -16.72 -8.44 -3.39
N GLN A 121 -17.28 -9.66 -3.41
CA GLN A 121 -17.22 -10.59 -2.29
C GLN A 121 -15.76 -11.03 -2.00
N GLU A 122 -15.01 -11.43 -3.03
CA GLU A 122 -13.59 -11.80 -2.88
C GLU A 122 -12.77 -10.66 -2.25
N ARG A 123 -13.04 -9.42 -2.63
CA ARG A 123 -12.39 -8.25 -2.05
C ARG A 123 -12.78 -8.03 -0.59
N PHE A 124 -14.06 -8.19 -0.28
CA PHE A 124 -14.56 -8.12 1.09
C PHE A 124 -13.87 -9.16 1.97
N ASP A 125 -13.88 -10.43 1.54
CA ASP A 125 -13.31 -11.56 2.29
C ASP A 125 -11.79 -11.35 2.53
N ALA A 126 -11.06 -10.88 1.51
CA ALA A 126 -9.62 -10.61 1.63
C ALA A 126 -9.30 -9.44 2.59
N LEU A 127 -10.14 -8.41 2.62
CA LEU A 127 -9.96 -7.30 3.56
C LEU A 127 -10.32 -7.73 4.99
N GLU A 128 -11.36 -8.55 5.16
CA GLU A 128 -11.74 -9.09 6.47
C GLU A 128 -10.63 -9.99 7.04
N GLU A 129 -10.04 -10.86 6.20
CA GLU A 129 -8.89 -11.69 6.58
C GLU A 129 -7.69 -10.83 7.00
N ALA A 130 -7.39 -9.76 6.26
CA ALA A 130 -6.30 -8.85 6.59
C ALA A 130 -6.52 -8.13 7.93
N VAL A 131 -7.75 -7.68 8.22
CA VAL A 131 -8.13 -7.08 9.51
C VAL A 131 -7.90 -8.08 10.64
N ILE A 132 -8.37 -9.32 10.48
CA ILE A 132 -8.18 -10.38 11.48
C ILE A 132 -6.69 -10.66 11.71
N ASN A 133 -5.91 -10.76 10.64
CA ASN A 133 -4.47 -11.03 10.72
C ASN A 133 -3.73 -9.91 11.46
N LEU A 134 -4.02 -8.65 11.15
CA LEU A 134 -3.43 -7.49 11.86
C LEU A 134 -3.81 -7.44 13.34
N GLN A 135 -5.07 -7.75 13.66
CA GLN A 135 -5.53 -7.77 15.05
C GLN A 135 -4.95 -8.93 15.88
N ASN A 136 -4.53 -10.00 15.20
CA ASN A 136 -3.91 -11.17 15.85
C ASN A 136 -2.40 -11.02 16.07
N VAL A 137 -1.75 -9.99 15.53
CA VAL A 137 -0.32 -9.71 15.83
C VAL A 137 -0.19 -9.35 17.31
N ASP A 138 0.68 -10.06 18.00
CA ASP A 138 0.97 -9.81 19.42
C ASP A 138 1.90 -8.61 19.57
N ILE A 139 1.37 -7.50 20.08
CA ILE A 139 2.11 -6.25 20.30
C ILE A 139 2.64 -6.16 21.74
N SER A 140 2.44 -7.20 22.57
CA SER A 140 2.90 -7.19 23.95
C SER A 140 4.43 -7.15 24.03
N TYR A 141 4.93 -6.41 25.00
CA TYR A 141 6.35 -6.34 25.34
C TYR A 141 6.51 -6.39 26.86
N ASP A 142 7.25 -7.39 27.32
CA ASP A 142 7.69 -7.50 28.71
C ASP A 142 9.16 -7.11 28.80
N PRO A 143 9.50 -5.95 29.39
CA PRO A 143 10.87 -5.49 29.47
C PRO A 143 11.72 -6.44 30.36
N PRO A 144 12.99 -6.71 29.98
CA PRO A 144 13.90 -7.49 30.81
C PRO A 144 14.15 -6.81 32.15
N GLU A 145 14.52 -7.59 33.18
CA GLU A 145 14.79 -7.06 34.53
C GLU A 145 16.05 -6.17 34.59
N GLU A 146 17.01 -6.36 33.68
CA GLU A 146 18.26 -5.62 33.63
C GLU A 146 18.10 -4.34 32.81
N VAL A 147 18.26 -3.17 33.45
CA VAL A 147 18.02 -1.84 32.86
C VAL A 147 18.93 -1.53 31.68
N GLU A 148 20.16 -2.06 31.66
CA GLU A 148 21.14 -1.79 30.59
C GLU A 148 20.78 -2.47 29.25
N GLU A 149 19.92 -3.51 29.27
CA GLU A 149 19.48 -4.27 28.07
C GLU A 149 18.07 -3.85 27.58
N GLN A 150 17.36 -3.00 28.33
CA GLN A 150 15.97 -2.67 28.04
C GLN A 150 15.79 -1.94 26.71
N ASP A 151 16.60 -0.93 26.43
CA ASP A 151 16.48 -0.12 25.20
C ASP A 151 16.74 -0.96 23.94
N GLU A 152 17.79 -1.82 23.97
CA GLU A 152 18.11 -2.68 22.83
C GLU A 152 17.05 -3.78 22.62
N ALA A 153 16.49 -4.32 23.70
CA ALA A 153 15.43 -5.33 23.63
C ALA A 153 14.11 -4.74 23.13
N GLU A 154 13.78 -3.52 23.55
CA GLU A 154 12.59 -2.81 23.07
C GLU A 154 12.69 -2.49 21.56
N ASP A 155 13.84 -1.94 21.10
CA ASP A 155 14.08 -1.66 19.69
C ASP A 155 14.00 -2.93 18.82
N ALA A 156 14.55 -4.05 19.31
CA ALA A 156 14.49 -5.32 18.60
C ALA A 156 13.03 -5.83 18.52
N ARG A 157 12.27 -5.75 19.60
CA ARG A 157 10.87 -6.17 19.62
C ARG A 157 9.98 -5.28 18.74
N MET A 158 10.20 -3.95 18.77
CA MET A 158 9.50 -3.03 17.88
C MET A 158 9.73 -3.36 16.41
N THR A 159 10.97 -3.69 16.04
CA THR A 159 11.29 -4.09 14.67
C THR A 159 10.57 -5.38 14.26
N GLU A 160 10.56 -6.38 15.14
CA GLU A 160 9.86 -7.65 14.92
C GLU A 160 8.35 -7.43 14.73
N ILE A 161 7.71 -6.67 15.62
CA ILE A 161 6.29 -6.34 15.52
C ILE A 161 5.98 -5.56 14.24
N ALA A 162 6.81 -4.59 13.89
CA ALA A 162 6.63 -3.80 12.67
C ALA A 162 6.70 -4.68 11.41
N ASP A 163 7.65 -5.63 11.37
CA ASP A 163 7.78 -6.59 10.29
C ASP A 163 6.58 -7.56 10.23
N GLU A 164 6.09 -8.05 11.37
CA GLU A 164 4.90 -8.92 11.42
C GLU A 164 3.65 -8.18 10.93
N LEU A 165 3.44 -6.94 11.37
CA LEU A 165 2.32 -6.11 10.93
C LEU A 165 2.41 -5.80 9.43
N GLN A 166 3.61 -5.48 8.93
CA GLN A 166 3.79 -5.20 7.50
C GLN A 166 3.56 -6.45 6.65
N ASN A 167 4.04 -7.61 7.08
CA ASN A 167 3.80 -8.88 6.40
C ASN A 167 2.30 -9.23 6.36
N ALA A 168 1.58 -9.09 7.49
CA ALA A 168 0.14 -9.31 7.55
C ALA A 168 -0.64 -8.39 6.61
N LEU A 169 -0.15 -7.16 6.42
CA LEU A 169 -0.75 -6.17 5.53
C LEU A 169 -0.44 -6.46 4.05
N ASP A 170 0.76 -6.96 3.74
CA ASP A 170 1.20 -7.25 2.37
C ASP A 170 0.56 -8.53 1.80
N ASP A 171 0.03 -9.40 2.65
CA ASP A 171 -0.66 -10.63 2.26
C ASP A 171 -2.07 -10.41 1.66
N ILE A 172 -2.54 -9.17 1.56
CA ILE A 172 -3.83 -8.87 0.92
C ILE A 172 -3.78 -9.27 -0.57
N ASN A 173 -4.40 -10.38 -0.90
CA ASN A 173 -4.39 -10.96 -2.24
C ASN A 173 -5.83 -11.21 -2.71
N CYS A 174 -6.29 -10.44 -3.70
CA CYS A 174 -7.53 -10.71 -4.40
C CYS A 174 -7.20 -11.17 -5.84
N SER A 175 -7.80 -12.27 -6.26
CA SER A 175 -7.61 -12.86 -7.60
C SER A 175 -8.10 -11.97 -8.73
#